data_a2101d9112e9bdc5c1f7ada6cc29affe
#
_entry.id   a2101d9112e9bdc5c1f7ada6cc29affe
#
_cell.length_a   1.000
_cell.length_b   1.000
_cell.length_c   1.000
_cell.angle_alpha   90.00
_cell.angle_beta   90.00
_cell.angle_gamma   90.00
#
_symmetry.space_group_name_H-M   'P 1'
#
loop_
_entity.id
_entity.type
_entity.pdbx_description
1 polymer ?
#
loop_
_entity_poly.entity_id
_entity_poly.type
_entity_poly.pdbx_seq_one_letter_code
_entity_poly.pdbx_strand_id
1 'polypeptide(L)'
;LKRKQFSKGVTQIAQEGAIQMFHEPGSGMEEIIVGVVGVLQFEVLEYRLKNEYNVDIIREGLPYQFIRWITSEKHIEGGMDELEKLVLTSDTKLIQDVKGNYLLIFTSEWNIKWALDKNEGLELAEFNRD
;
A
#
# COMPACT_ATOMS: atom_id res chain seq x y z
N LEU A 1 -20.00 3.17 9.31
CA LEU A 1 -18.80 3.93 9.02
C LEU A 1 -19.11 5.16 8.19
N LYS A 2 -18.56 6.29 8.60
CA LYS A 2 -18.76 7.58 7.91
C LYS A 2 -17.75 7.71 6.78
N ARG A 3 -18.08 7.19 5.62
CA ARG A 3 -17.16 7.09 4.49
C ARG A 3 -16.55 8.40 4.03
N LYS A 4 -17.34 9.46 3.95
CA LYS A 4 -16.85 10.77 3.52
C LYS A 4 -15.84 11.34 4.50
N GLN A 5 -16.18 11.31 5.78
CA GLN A 5 -15.30 11.80 6.83
C GLN A 5 -14.04 10.96 6.92
N PHE A 6 -14.15 9.64 6.79
CA PHE A 6 -13.03 8.73 6.81
C PHE A 6 -12.08 9.02 5.65
N SER A 7 -12.59 9.05 4.43
CA SER A 7 -11.79 9.30 3.24
C SER A 7 -11.10 10.67 3.31
N LYS A 8 -11.85 11.69 3.71
CA LYS A 8 -11.30 13.04 3.84
C LYS A 8 -10.19 13.10 4.88
N GLY A 9 -10.43 12.49 6.04
CA GLY A 9 -9.47 12.51 7.13
C GLY A 9 -8.19 11.77 6.82
N VAL A 10 -8.30 10.54 6.29
CA VAL A 10 -7.12 9.74 5.94
C VAL A 10 -6.32 10.42 4.84
N THR A 11 -6.99 10.94 3.83
CA THR A 11 -6.32 11.63 2.72
C THR A 11 -5.55 12.85 3.23
N GLN A 12 -6.17 13.64 4.10
CA GLN A 12 -5.53 14.83 4.66
C GLN A 12 -4.29 14.46 5.48
N ILE A 13 -4.42 13.45 6.35
CA ILE A 13 -3.31 13.01 7.19
C ILE A 13 -2.18 12.43 6.33
N ALA A 14 -2.51 11.71 5.26
CA ALA A 14 -1.52 11.20 4.33
C ALA A 14 -0.79 12.33 3.60
N GLN A 15 -1.51 13.39 3.20
CA GLN A 15 -0.91 14.56 2.55
C GLN A 15 0.06 15.30 3.47
N GLU A 16 -0.16 15.23 4.77
CA GLU A 16 0.76 15.80 5.75
C GLU A 16 2.03 14.98 5.95
N GLY A 17 2.08 13.79 5.35
CA GLY A 17 3.24 12.93 5.44
C GLY A 17 3.30 12.05 6.69
N ALA A 18 2.25 12.07 7.51
CA ALA A 18 2.22 11.28 8.74
C ALA A 18 2.05 9.79 8.50
N ILE A 19 1.39 9.43 7.40
CA ILE A 19 1.16 8.03 7.01
C ILE A 19 1.28 7.89 5.49
N GLN A 20 1.45 6.65 5.05
CA GLN A 20 1.32 6.29 3.64
C GLN A 20 0.01 5.52 3.48
N MET A 21 -0.69 5.76 2.40
CA MET A 21 -1.99 5.19 2.14
C MET A 21 -1.98 4.36 0.86
N PHE A 22 -2.47 3.13 0.95
CA PHE A 22 -2.51 2.20 -0.17
C PHE A 22 -3.87 1.51 -0.23
N HIS A 23 -4.17 0.92 -1.37
CA HIS A 23 -5.36 0.11 -1.55
C HIS A 23 -5.07 -1.01 -2.55
N GLU A 24 -5.93 -2.03 -2.57
CA GLU A 24 -5.80 -3.06 -3.59
C GLU A 24 -6.30 -2.49 -4.93
N PRO A 25 -5.66 -2.87 -6.05
CA PRO A 25 -6.11 -2.40 -7.36
C PRO A 25 -7.60 -2.74 -7.58
N GLY A 26 -8.35 -1.74 -8.00
CA GLY A 26 -9.78 -1.92 -8.26
C GLY A 26 -10.70 -1.78 -7.07
N SER A 27 -10.16 -1.69 -5.85
CA SER A 27 -10.98 -1.49 -4.67
C SER A 27 -11.19 0.01 -4.39
N GLY A 28 -12.24 0.31 -3.64
CA GLY A 28 -12.52 1.69 -3.22
C GLY A 28 -11.78 2.06 -1.95
N MET A 29 -12.22 3.17 -1.35
CA MET A 29 -11.60 3.72 -0.14
C MET A 29 -12.18 3.14 1.15
N GLU A 30 -12.98 2.10 1.08
CA GLU A 30 -13.61 1.49 2.26
C GLU A 30 -12.60 0.68 3.06
N GLU A 31 -11.67 0.05 2.38
CA GLU A 31 -10.60 -0.70 3.00
C GLU A 31 -9.28 -0.17 2.46
N ILE A 32 -8.55 0.50 3.31
CA ILE A 32 -7.23 1.02 2.93
C ILE A 32 -6.17 0.30 3.74
N ILE A 33 -4.97 0.25 3.16
CA ILE A 33 -3.79 -0.27 3.84
C ILE A 33 -2.95 0.96 4.20
N VAL A 34 -2.57 1.05 5.48
CA VAL A 34 -1.80 2.18 5.98
C VAL A 34 -0.39 1.72 6.33
N GLY A 35 0.60 2.44 5.79
CA GLY A 35 1.98 2.24 6.14
C GLY A 35 2.47 3.35 7.06
N VAL A 36 3.25 2.98 8.08
CA VAL A 36 3.83 3.93 9.02
C VAL A 36 5.28 3.56 9.29
N VAL A 37 6.05 4.54 9.76
CA VAL A 37 7.44 4.30 10.16
C VAL A 37 7.50 3.69 11.56
N GLY A 38 6.62 4.14 12.44
CA GLY A 38 6.55 3.62 13.81
C GLY A 38 5.11 3.39 14.23
N VAL A 39 4.90 2.38 15.09
CA VAL A 39 3.54 1.96 15.50
C VAL A 39 2.75 3.05 16.20
N LEU A 40 3.43 4.00 16.85
CA LEU A 40 2.77 5.11 17.51
C LEU A 40 1.94 5.95 16.53
N GLN A 41 2.34 5.98 15.27
CA GLN A 41 1.60 6.73 14.24
C GLN A 41 0.21 6.16 13.99
N PHE A 42 -0.01 4.88 14.24
CA PHE A 42 -1.35 4.30 14.15
C PHE A 42 -2.27 4.91 15.22
N GLU A 43 -1.74 5.08 16.43
CA GLU A 43 -2.51 5.68 17.51
C GLU A 43 -2.84 7.14 17.21
N VAL A 44 -1.89 7.87 16.65
CA VAL A 44 -2.10 9.25 16.23
C VAL A 44 -3.19 9.33 15.15
N LEU A 45 -3.15 8.40 14.18
CA LEU A 45 -4.16 8.34 13.13
C LEU A 45 -5.56 8.13 13.72
N GLU A 46 -5.70 7.15 14.63
CA GLU A 46 -6.98 6.88 15.28
C GLU A 46 -7.49 8.08 16.07
N TYR A 47 -6.60 8.72 16.83
CA TYR A 47 -6.94 9.89 17.63
C TYR A 47 -7.42 11.03 16.73
N ARG A 48 -6.70 11.32 15.66
CA ARG A 48 -7.04 12.42 14.76
C ARG A 48 -8.34 12.16 14.00
N LEU A 49 -8.56 10.93 13.54
CA LEU A 49 -9.81 10.59 12.87
C LEU A 49 -11.00 10.77 13.81
N LYS A 50 -10.84 10.36 15.06
CA LYS A 50 -11.90 10.50 16.07
C LYS A 50 -12.18 11.96 16.38
N ASN A 51 -11.14 12.72 16.66
CA ASN A 51 -11.31 14.08 17.22
C ASN A 51 -11.47 15.16 16.15
N GLU A 52 -10.88 14.99 14.97
CA GLU A 52 -10.98 15.99 13.90
C GLU A 52 -12.06 15.68 12.89
N TYR A 53 -12.38 14.41 12.70
CA TYR A 53 -13.32 13.98 11.65
C TYR A 53 -14.51 13.18 12.19
N ASN A 54 -14.53 12.95 13.48
CA ASN A 54 -15.61 12.21 14.17
C ASN A 54 -15.81 10.81 13.59
N VAL A 55 -14.70 10.10 13.34
CA VAL A 55 -14.71 8.76 12.78
C VAL A 55 -14.03 7.79 13.73
N ASP A 56 -14.72 6.69 14.04
CA ASP A 56 -14.14 5.55 14.74
C ASP A 56 -13.72 4.52 13.72
N ILE A 57 -12.52 3.97 13.86
CA ILE A 57 -12.00 2.96 12.95
C ILE A 57 -11.70 1.66 13.67
N ILE A 58 -11.71 0.58 12.89
CA ILE A 58 -11.23 -0.72 13.35
C ILE A 58 -9.91 -0.96 12.63
N ARG A 59 -8.87 -1.24 13.40
CA ARG A 59 -7.54 -1.44 12.88
C ARG A 59 -7.16 -2.91 12.96
N GLU A 60 -6.63 -3.43 11.85
CA GLU A 60 -6.14 -4.80 11.78
C GLU A 60 -4.67 -4.78 11.39
N GLY A 61 -3.81 -5.45 12.18
CA GLY A 61 -2.41 -5.57 11.87
C GLY A 61 -2.16 -6.55 10.73
N LEU A 62 -1.27 -6.18 9.81
CA LEU A 62 -0.88 -7.01 8.69
C LEU A 62 0.57 -7.48 8.85
N PRO A 63 0.92 -8.66 8.33
CA PRO A 63 2.25 -9.24 8.55
C PRO A 63 3.33 -8.72 7.60
N TYR A 64 3.02 -7.73 6.80
CA TYR A 64 3.94 -7.23 5.79
C TYR A 64 5.04 -6.37 6.42
N GLN A 65 6.28 -6.62 6.03
CA GLN A 65 7.46 -5.92 6.56
C GLN A 65 8.17 -5.09 5.50
N PHE A 66 7.94 -5.37 4.23
CA PHE A 66 8.69 -4.73 3.14
C PHE A 66 7.74 -4.23 2.07
N ILE A 67 7.98 -3.00 1.61
CA ILE A 67 7.23 -2.37 0.54
C ILE A 67 8.19 -2.09 -0.61
N ARG A 68 7.82 -2.47 -1.84
CA ARG A 68 8.64 -2.21 -3.02
C ARG A 68 7.77 -1.69 -4.15
N TRP A 69 8.21 -0.60 -4.77
CA TRP A 69 7.56 -0.07 -5.97
C TRP A 69 7.97 -0.87 -7.18
N ILE A 70 7.01 -1.17 -8.04
CA ILE A 70 7.29 -1.83 -9.32
C ILE A 70 7.76 -0.74 -10.28
N THR A 71 9.00 -0.85 -10.74
CA THR A 71 9.65 0.16 -11.58
C THR A 71 9.94 -0.31 -12.99
N SER A 72 9.76 -1.59 -13.28
CA SER A 72 9.99 -2.13 -14.61
C SER A 72 8.99 -1.54 -15.61
N GLU A 73 9.51 -0.98 -16.69
CA GLU A 73 8.71 -0.32 -17.72
C GLU A 73 7.65 -1.23 -18.32
N LYS A 74 8.02 -2.47 -18.59
CA LYS A 74 7.12 -3.50 -19.08
C LYS A 74 5.87 -3.64 -18.22
N HIS A 75 6.04 -3.68 -16.91
CA HIS A 75 4.93 -3.87 -15.98
C HIS A 75 4.12 -2.60 -15.79
N ILE A 76 4.78 -1.45 -15.79
CA ILE A 76 4.10 -0.15 -15.66
C ILE A 76 3.22 0.10 -16.88
N GLU A 77 3.77 -0.06 -18.07
CA GLU A 77 3.03 0.19 -19.32
C GLU A 77 1.95 -0.83 -19.57
N GLY A 78 2.21 -2.09 -19.24
CA GLY A 78 1.24 -3.17 -19.42
C GLY A 78 0.08 -3.12 -18.46
N GLY A 79 0.23 -2.44 -17.34
CA GLY A 79 -0.82 -2.30 -16.35
C GLY A 79 -1.29 -3.64 -15.79
N MET A 80 -2.55 -3.72 -15.45
CA MET A 80 -3.11 -4.94 -14.84
C MET A 80 -2.97 -6.18 -15.69
N ASP A 81 -2.96 -6.04 -17.01
CA ASP A 81 -2.78 -7.19 -17.91
C ASP A 81 -1.44 -7.87 -17.66
N GLU A 82 -0.38 -7.09 -17.43
CA GLU A 82 0.93 -7.64 -17.11
C GLU A 82 1.04 -8.03 -15.64
N LEU A 83 0.48 -7.23 -14.76
CA LEU A 83 0.59 -7.46 -13.31
C LEU A 83 -0.14 -8.72 -12.86
N GLU A 84 -1.24 -9.06 -13.51
CA GLU A 84 -1.96 -10.30 -13.21
C GLU A 84 -1.16 -11.55 -13.56
N LYS A 85 -0.17 -11.41 -14.43
CA LYS A 85 0.70 -12.53 -14.83
C LYS A 85 1.85 -12.76 -13.86
N LEU A 86 2.05 -11.87 -12.89
CA LEU A 86 3.13 -12.02 -11.92
C LEU A 86 2.96 -13.31 -11.12
N VAL A 87 4.06 -14.03 -10.96
CA VAL A 87 4.10 -15.22 -10.11
C VAL A 87 4.59 -14.79 -8.74
N LEU A 88 3.71 -14.87 -7.76
CA LEU A 88 3.97 -14.39 -6.40
C LEU A 88 3.66 -15.49 -5.39
N THR A 89 4.32 -15.44 -4.24
CA THR A 89 3.96 -16.31 -3.12
C THR A 89 2.59 -15.89 -2.61
N SER A 90 1.89 -16.80 -1.92
CA SER A 90 0.54 -16.54 -1.43
C SER A 90 0.48 -15.41 -0.41
N ASP A 91 1.61 -15.10 0.25
CA ASP A 91 1.71 -14.05 1.25
C ASP A 91 2.34 -12.76 0.72
N THR A 92 2.44 -12.63 -0.61
CA THR A 92 2.85 -11.39 -1.27
C THR A 92 1.62 -10.74 -1.88
N LYS A 93 1.49 -9.44 -1.72
CA LYS A 93 0.29 -8.74 -2.15
C LYS A 93 0.61 -7.57 -3.07
N LEU A 94 -0.19 -7.43 -4.13
CA LEU A 94 -0.12 -6.30 -5.04
C LEU A 94 -1.05 -5.20 -4.53
N ILE A 95 -0.51 -3.99 -4.41
CA ILE A 95 -1.27 -2.82 -3.97
C ILE A 95 -0.97 -1.63 -4.87
N GLN A 96 -1.71 -0.57 -4.66
CA GLN A 96 -1.61 0.66 -5.43
C GLN A 96 -1.58 1.84 -4.47
N ASP A 97 -0.75 2.84 -4.76
CA ASP A 97 -0.74 4.07 -3.96
C ASP A 97 -1.76 5.07 -4.49
N VAL A 98 -1.84 6.25 -3.86
CA VAL A 98 -2.82 7.28 -4.24
C VAL A 98 -2.55 7.89 -5.61
N LYS A 99 -1.33 7.76 -6.12
CA LYS A 99 -0.95 8.28 -7.43
C LYS A 99 -1.17 7.27 -8.55
N GLY A 100 -1.61 6.06 -8.21
CA GLY A 100 -1.83 5.00 -9.16
C GLY A 100 -0.63 4.10 -9.42
N ASN A 101 0.47 4.31 -8.71
CA ASN A 101 1.65 3.45 -8.83
C ASN A 101 1.38 2.10 -8.20
N TYR A 102 1.96 1.05 -8.79
CA TYR A 102 1.81 -0.31 -8.27
C TYR A 102 2.99 -0.69 -7.40
N LEU A 103 2.68 -1.39 -6.33
CA LEU A 103 3.66 -1.85 -5.35
C LEU A 103 3.38 -3.30 -4.98
N LEU A 104 4.42 -3.95 -4.48
CA LEU A 104 4.29 -5.26 -3.84
C LEU A 104 4.66 -5.11 -2.37
N ILE A 105 3.89 -5.78 -1.52
CA ILE A 105 4.22 -5.86 -0.09
C ILE A 105 4.53 -7.31 0.26
N PHE A 106 5.60 -7.48 1.02
CA PHE A 106 6.20 -8.78 1.30
C PHE A 106 6.33 -9.00 2.80
N THR A 107 6.25 -10.25 3.20
CA THR A 107 6.45 -10.64 4.59
C THR A 107 7.92 -10.88 4.93
N SER A 108 8.75 -11.12 3.92
CA SER A 108 10.18 -11.42 4.13
C SER A 108 11.02 -11.00 2.93
N GLU A 109 12.31 -10.81 3.16
CA GLU A 109 13.27 -10.52 2.08
C GLU A 109 13.38 -11.70 1.10
N TRP A 110 13.21 -12.92 1.60
CA TRP A 110 13.25 -14.10 0.75
C TRP A 110 12.17 -14.02 -0.34
N ASN A 111 10.99 -13.56 0.02
CA ASN A 111 9.88 -13.41 -0.93
C ASN A 111 10.18 -12.37 -2.01
N ILE A 112 10.94 -11.33 -1.66
CA ILE A 112 11.39 -10.34 -2.64
C ILE A 112 12.30 -10.99 -3.69
N LYS A 113 13.29 -11.72 -3.22
CA LYS A 113 14.23 -12.43 -4.10
C LYS A 113 13.50 -13.45 -4.96
N TRP A 114 12.56 -14.16 -4.36
CA TRP A 114 11.76 -15.16 -5.06
C TRP A 114 10.95 -14.52 -6.20
N ALA A 115 10.32 -13.38 -5.92
CA ALA A 115 9.52 -12.66 -6.94
C ALA A 115 10.40 -12.19 -8.09
N LEU A 116 11.57 -11.64 -7.78
CA LEU A 116 12.51 -11.18 -8.81
C LEU A 116 13.03 -12.33 -9.66
N ASP A 117 13.25 -13.49 -9.06
CA ASP A 117 13.73 -14.68 -9.75
C ASP A 117 12.66 -15.30 -10.66
N LYS A 118 11.42 -15.31 -10.21
CA LYS A 118 10.32 -15.97 -10.94
C LYS A 118 9.65 -15.10 -12.00
N ASN A 119 9.93 -13.80 -12.01
CA ASN A 119 9.28 -12.88 -12.95
C ASN A 119 10.33 -12.15 -13.78
N GLU A 120 10.51 -12.64 -15.01
CA GLU A 120 11.49 -12.05 -15.92
C GLU A 120 11.18 -10.57 -16.18
N GLY A 121 12.20 -9.75 -16.03
CA GLY A 121 12.08 -8.33 -16.28
C GLY A 121 11.46 -7.51 -15.15
N LEU A 122 11.07 -8.15 -14.05
CA LEU A 122 10.52 -7.42 -12.90
C LEU A 122 11.63 -6.64 -12.21
N GLU A 123 11.39 -5.34 -12.02
CA GLU A 123 12.30 -4.45 -11.29
C GLU A 123 11.53 -3.81 -10.15
N LEU A 124 12.18 -3.78 -8.98
CA LEU A 124 11.57 -3.25 -7.77
C LEU A 124 12.51 -2.22 -7.13
N ALA A 125 11.92 -1.20 -6.50
CA ALA A 125 12.67 -0.16 -5.81
C ALA A 125 12.08 0.07 -4.42
N GLU A 126 12.95 0.45 -3.49
CA GLU A 126 12.53 0.77 -2.11
C GLU A 126 11.80 2.10 -2.00
N PHE A 127 11.99 2.98 -2.98
CA PHE A 127 11.42 4.32 -2.96
C PHE A 127 10.73 4.62 -4.28
N ASN A 128 9.70 5.45 -4.22
CA ASN A 128 9.06 5.96 -5.42
C ASN A 128 10.03 6.92 -6.13
N ARG A 129 10.07 6.83 -7.47
CA ARG A 129 10.98 7.64 -8.28
C ARG A 129 10.50 9.06 -8.56
N ASP A 130 9.32 9.38 -8.22
CA ASP A 130 8.74 10.71 -8.51
C ASP A 130 9.42 11.82 -7.76
#